data_d51c66c3cc327fa497a2d5e12325f7ac
#
_entry.id   d51c66c3cc327fa497a2d5e12325f7ac
#
_cell.length_a   1.000
_cell.length_b   1.000
_cell.length_c   1.000
_cell.angle_alpha   90.00
_cell.angle_beta   90.00
_cell.angle_gamma   90.00
#
_symmetry.space_group_name_H-M   'P 1'
#
loop_
_entity.id
_entity.type
_entity.pdbx_description
1 polymer ?
#
loop_
_entity_poly.entity_id
_entity_poly.type
_entity_poly.pdbx_seq_one_letter_code
_entity_poly.pdbx_strand_id
1 'polypeptide(L)'
;AGNIGRALAGPIFSRAGYQVLFVDAVPEIVRALHERRAYRVVVKDALPPGSPDSFTVAGVDGIDVRDHGAVKAAVARADLIGTAVGAAHLPGVLTEIAAGLPERAGRPVSLLFCENLHGLARLARETLSRALPKGFPLDRQVGLVETSIGKMVPLMPQEVRRNDPLEVWGEAYNSIIADRNGFVGTVPDGIDGLLLKHCFQAYVDRKLYIHNLGHAACAYHGYSRGHTLICDAVCDPAVFAETRAVMQESARALARRYPQELDAAGLAEHVADLLRRFGNRALGDTVFRVGRDLPRKLAPGDRLIGGLRLVQAEQGNLAPVCRAIAAALRFAAADEAGQPFAPDVAFRARLAQEGAAVVLRVHSGLDPVHDAEALRLIESGG
;
A
#
# COMPACT_ATOMS: atom_id res chain seq x y z
N ALA A 1 0.28 13.74 9.42
CA ALA A 1 1.47 14.21 8.67
C ALA A 1 2.56 13.13 8.56
N GLY A 2 2.17 11.85 8.45
CA GLY A 2 3.10 10.74 8.25
C GLY A 2 3.77 10.77 6.87
N ASN A 3 4.60 9.74 6.59
CA ASN A 3 5.37 9.68 5.34
C ASN A 3 4.50 9.75 4.09
N ILE A 4 3.42 8.96 4.00
CA ILE A 4 2.49 8.99 2.84
C ILE A 4 1.75 10.34 2.77
N GLY A 5 1.28 10.87 3.90
CA GLY A 5 0.63 12.18 3.93
C GLY A 5 1.51 13.29 3.35
N ARG A 6 2.78 13.38 3.80
CA ARG A 6 3.72 14.41 3.33
C ARG A 6 4.40 14.09 2.00
N ALA A 7 4.73 12.81 1.71
CA ALA A 7 5.45 12.47 0.48
C ALA A 7 4.54 12.29 -0.75
N LEU A 8 3.22 12.12 -0.57
CA LEU A 8 2.29 11.84 -1.67
C LEU A 8 1.06 12.74 -1.65
N ALA A 9 0.19 12.64 -0.62
CA ALA A 9 -1.07 13.36 -0.61
C ALA A 9 -0.85 14.89 -0.55
N GLY A 10 0.01 15.37 0.35
CA GLY A 10 0.32 16.80 0.46
C GLY A 10 0.78 17.44 -0.85
N PRO A 11 1.79 16.87 -1.56
CA PRO A 11 2.22 17.39 -2.86
C PRO A 11 1.13 17.41 -3.92
N ILE A 12 0.31 16.37 -4.03
CA ILE A 12 -0.77 16.25 -5.03
C ILE A 12 -1.79 17.38 -4.81
N PHE A 13 -2.30 17.52 -3.58
CA PHE A 13 -3.35 18.50 -3.30
C PHE A 13 -2.82 19.93 -3.21
N SER A 14 -1.60 20.16 -2.67
CA SER A 14 -0.98 21.49 -2.66
C SER A 14 -0.76 22.01 -4.08
N ARG A 15 -0.25 21.20 -5.02
CA ARG A 15 -0.06 21.58 -6.43
C ARG A 15 -1.39 21.85 -7.14
N ALA A 16 -2.47 21.20 -6.72
CA ALA A 16 -3.82 21.44 -7.21
C ALA A 16 -4.47 22.70 -6.61
N GLY A 17 -3.74 23.49 -5.79
CA GLY A 17 -4.22 24.74 -5.20
C GLY A 17 -4.99 24.58 -3.89
N TYR A 18 -5.05 23.39 -3.31
CA TYR A 18 -5.66 23.20 -1.98
C TYR A 18 -4.74 23.75 -0.88
N GLN A 19 -5.32 24.38 0.11
CA GLN A 19 -4.68 24.59 1.40
C GLN A 19 -4.67 23.24 2.15
N VAL A 20 -3.49 22.68 2.39
CA VAL A 20 -3.36 21.38 3.05
C VAL A 20 -3.16 21.57 4.54
N LEU A 21 -4.13 21.09 5.32
CA LEU A 21 -4.09 21.13 6.77
C LEU A 21 -3.80 19.72 7.32
N PHE A 22 -2.63 19.55 7.91
CA PHE A 22 -2.25 18.29 8.53
C PHE A 22 -2.70 18.23 9.98
N VAL A 23 -3.31 17.11 10.38
CA VAL A 23 -3.54 16.77 11.79
C VAL A 23 -2.56 15.66 12.18
N ASP A 24 -1.80 15.87 13.26
CA ASP A 24 -0.80 14.90 13.71
C ASP A 24 -0.71 14.85 15.23
N ALA A 25 -0.23 13.72 15.76
CA ALA A 25 -0.03 13.51 17.19
C ALA A 25 1.36 13.94 17.68
N VAL A 26 2.31 14.22 16.77
CA VAL A 26 3.68 14.61 17.08
C VAL A 26 3.79 16.13 17.16
N PRO A 27 3.92 16.73 18.38
CA PRO A 27 3.89 18.18 18.56
C PRO A 27 4.96 18.93 17.79
N GLU A 28 6.13 18.32 17.62
CA GLU A 28 7.25 18.91 16.89
C GLU A 28 6.92 19.08 15.42
N ILE A 29 6.29 18.09 14.80
CA ILE A 29 5.83 18.14 13.39
C ILE A 29 4.75 19.21 13.25
N VAL A 30 3.76 19.24 14.15
CA VAL A 30 2.67 20.20 14.12
C VAL A 30 3.20 21.62 14.21
N ARG A 31 4.06 21.92 15.20
CA ARG A 31 4.67 23.23 15.40
C ARG A 31 5.47 23.67 14.17
N ALA A 32 6.33 22.79 13.65
CA ALA A 32 7.15 23.10 12.50
C ALA A 32 6.31 23.35 11.23
N LEU A 33 5.21 22.62 11.01
CA LEU A 33 4.25 22.90 9.92
C LEU A 33 3.56 24.27 10.10
N HIS A 34 3.16 24.58 11.32
CA HIS A 34 2.51 25.86 11.63
C HIS A 34 3.46 27.05 11.43
N GLU A 35 4.71 26.94 11.86
CA GLU A 35 5.71 28.01 11.76
C GLU A 35 6.21 28.22 10.32
N ARG A 36 6.54 27.13 9.62
CA ARG A 36 7.20 27.19 8.30
C ARG A 36 6.22 27.27 7.13
N ARG A 37 5.01 26.77 7.28
CA ARG A 37 3.97 26.68 6.23
C ARG A 37 4.43 25.99 4.95
N ALA A 38 5.53 25.25 5.04
CA ALA A 38 6.16 24.54 3.95
C ALA A 38 7.04 23.41 4.46
N TYR A 39 7.30 22.40 3.62
CA TYR A 39 8.27 21.33 3.90
C TYR A 39 8.91 20.82 2.62
N ARG A 40 10.06 20.15 2.77
CA ARG A 40 10.84 19.58 1.67
C ARG A 40 10.50 18.11 1.48
N VAL A 41 10.32 17.71 0.22
CA VAL A 41 10.28 16.32 -0.23
C VAL A 41 11.53 16.03 -1.02
N VAL A 42 12.32 15.04 -0.59
CA VAL A 42 13.51 14.58 -1.28
C VAL A 42 13.17 13.35 -2.11
N VAL A 43 13.46 13.41 -3.40
CA VAL A 43 13.19 12.33 -4.36
C VAL A 43 14.36 11.35 -4.33
N LYS A 44 14.13 10.18 -3.79
CA LYS A 44 15.08 9.07 -3.71
C LYS A 44 14.83 8.09 -4.85
N ASP A 45 15.25 8.48 -6.04
CA ASP A 45 15.12 7.67 -7.26
C ASP A 45 16.35 7.88 -8.16
N ALA A 46 16.53 6.99 -9.15
CA ALA A 46 17.48 7.20 -10.22
C ALA A 46 16.92 8.23 -11.20
N LEU A 47 17.19 9.51 -10.92
CA LEU A 47 16.71 10.61 -11.75
C LEU A 47 17.64 10.84 -12.94
N PRO A 48 17.10 11.34 -14.08
CA PRO A 48 17.94 11.82 -15.17
C PRO A 48 18.92 12.91 -14.70
N PRO A 49 20.13 12.99 -15.29
CA PRO A 49 21.08 14.05 -14.95
C PRO A 49 20.47 15.46 -15.06
N GLY A 50 20.68 16.27 -14.04
CA GLY A 50 20.14 17.64 -13.98
C GLY A 50 18.69 17.76 -13.48
N SER A 51 18.00 16.64 -13.20
CA SER A 51 16.68 16.68 -12.55
C SER A 51 16.81 17.09 -11.09
N PRO A 52 15.89 17.93 -10.57
CA PRO A 52 15.91 18.29 -9.16
C PRO A 52 15.63 17.06 -8.28
N ASP A 53 16.48 16.84 -7.30
CA ASP A 53 16.38 15.74 -6.33
C ASP A 53 15.41 16.05 -5.17
N SER A 54 14.79 17.20 -5.19
CA SER A 54 13.86 17.63 -4.13
C SER A 54 12.96 18.76 -4.60
N PHE A 55 11.85 18.94 -3.90
CA PHE A 55 10.94 20.07 -4.10
C PHE A 55 10.29 20.47 -2.77
N THR A 56 9.81 21.72 -2.74
CA THR A 56 9.09 22.27 -1.59
C THR A 56 7.58 22.17 -1.80
N VAL A 57 6.89 21.72 -0.77
CA VAL A 57 5.42 21.76 -0.66
C VAL A 57 5.07 22.93 0.24
N ALA A 58 4.35 23.92 -0.29
CA ALA A 58 3.95 25.14 0.42
C ALA A 58 2.42 25.21 0.59
N GLY A 59 1.93 26.19 1.34
CA GLY A 59 0.49 26.33 1.60
C GLY A 59 -0.05 25.26 2.56
N VAL A 60 0.79 24.80 3.46
CA VAL A 60 0.45 23.78 4.46
C VAL A 60 0.36 24.38 5.86
N ASP A 61 -0.35 23.69 6.76
CA ASP A 61 -0.44 24.02 8.18
C ASP A 61 -0.56 22.75 9.02
N GLY A 62 -0.43 22.87 10.34
CA GLY A 62 -0.53 21.76 11.28
C GLY A 62 -1.48 22.03 12.43
N ILE A 63 -2.26 21.02 12.81
CA ILE A 63 -3.10 20.99 14.01
C ILE A 63 -2.68 19.80 14.88
N ASP A 64 -2.56 20.02 16.17
CA ASP A 64 -2.38 18.94 17.15
C ASP A 64 -3.69 18.16 17.30
N VAL A 65 -3.64 16.84 17.14
CA VAL A 65 -4.82 15.98 17.28
C VAL A 65 -5.50 16.10 18.66
N ARG A 66 -4.77 16.55 19.70
CA ARG A 66 -5.29 16.78 21.03
C ARG A 66 -6.10 18.07 21.17
N ASP A 67 -6.00 18.97 20.21
CA ASP A 67 -6.89 20.11 20.09
C ASP A 67 -8.17 19.70 19.36
N HIS A 68 -9.03 18.98 20.07
CA HIS A 68 -10.30 18.47 19.54
C HIS A 68 -11.19 19.56 18.94
N GLY A 69 -11.12 20.79 19.50
CA GLY A 69 -11.86 21.93 18.99
C GLY A 69 -11.39 22.38 17.60
N ALA A 70 -10.08 22.52 17.43
CA ALA A 70 -9.48 22.85 16.15
C ALA A 70 -9.69 21.75 15.11
N VAL A 71 -9.55 20.47 15.49
CA VAL A 71 -9.81 19.32 14.60
C VAL A 71 -11.26 19.31 14.14
N LYS A 72 -12.21 19.48 15.06
CA LYS A 72 -13.65 19.55 14.75
C LYS A 72 -13.97 20.70 13.79
N ALA A 73 -13.43 21.89 14.02
CA ALA A 73 -13.59 23.02 13.15
C ALA A 73 -12.94 22.81 11.76
N ALA A 74 -11.81 22.12 11.68
CA ALA A 74 -11.17 21.75 10.42
C ALA A 74 -12.05 20.77 9.62
N VAL A 75 -12.57 19.72 10.23
CA VAL A 75 -13.50 18.77 9.60
C VAL A 75 -14.77 19.47 9.12
N ALA A 76 -15.32 20.40 9.89
CA ALA A 76 -16.50 21.17 9.53
C ALA A 76 -16.30 21.99 8.24
N ARG A 77 -15.08 22.46 7.94
CA ARG A 77 -14.78 23.31 6.79
C ARG A 77 -14.15 22.61 5.60
N ALA A 78 -13.55 21.43 5.80
CA ALA A 78 -12.79 20.73 4.77
C ALA A 78 -13.66 20.42 3.53
N ASP A 79 -13.09 20.59 2.33
CA ASP A 79 -13.68 20.16 1.07
C ASP A 79 -13.40 18.69 0.80
N LEU A 80 -12.25 18.19 1.31
CA LEU A 80 -11.81 16.81 1.21
C LEU A 80 -11.03 16.45 2.47
N ILE A 81 -11.15 15.21 2.95
CA ILE A 81 -10.41 14.71 4.11
C ILE A 81 -9.63 13.48 3.69
N GLY A 82 -8.31 13.45 3.93
CA GLY A 82 -7.47 12.29 3.68
C GLY A 82 -6.95 11.67 4.98
N THR A 83 -6.89 10.35 5.06
CA THR A 83 -6.26 9.63 6.16
C THR A 83 -4.98 8.93 5.69
N ALA A 84 -3.93 8.94 6.49
CA ALA A 84 -2.66 8.25 6.24
C ALA A 84 -1.96 7.96 7.58
N VAL A 85 -2.65 7.27 8.47
CA VAL A 85 -2.25 7.05 9.87
C VAL A 85 -1.91 5.59 10.19
N GLY A 86 -2.14 4.70 9.22
CA GLY A 86 -2.04 3.26 9.38
C GLY A 86 -3.28 2.64 10.01
N ALA A 87 -3.54 1.39 9.65
CA ALA A 87 -4.78 0.67 9.97
C ALA A 87 -5.12 0.63 11.48
N ALA A 88 -4.11 0.50 12.33
CA ALA A 88 -4.31 0.41 13.79
C ALA A 88 -4.87 1.70 14.41
N HIS A 89 -4.55 2.86 13.84
CA HIS A 89 -4.97 4.16 14.36
C HIS A 89 -6.24 4.70 13.68
N LEU A 90 -6.62 4.13 12.55
CA LEU A 90 -7.74 4.62 11.74
C LEU A 90 -9.08 4.70 12.51
N PRO A 91 -9.49 3.72 13.34
CA PRO A 91 -10.73 3.82 14.09
C PRO A 91 -10.79 5.05 15.02
N GLY A 92 -9.70 5.37 15.71
CA GLY A 92 -9.61 6.57 16.55
C GLY A 92 -9.74 7.86 15.72
N VAL A 93 -9.04 7.94 14.59
CA VAL A 93 -9.12 9.09 13.68
C VAL A 93 -10.53 9.27 13.11
N LEU A 94 -11.22 8.19 12.77
CA LEU A 94 -12.61 8.25 12.30
C LEU A 94 -13.57 8.76 13.38
N THR A 95 -13.30 8.45 14.66
CA THR A 95 -14.09 8.99 15.78
C THR A 95 -13.88 10.50 15.92
N GLU A 96 -12.67 11.01 15.80
CA GLU A 96 -12.39 12.45 15.77
C GLU A 96 -13.06 13.15 14.58
N ILE A 97 -13.01 12.55 13.39
CA ILE A 97 -13.70 13.06 12.20
C ILE A 97 -15.21 13.11 12.44
N ALA A 98 -15.80 12.03 13.03
CA ALA A 98 -17.22 11.97 13.32
C ALA A 98 -17.73 13.14 14.18
N ALA A 99 -16.89 13.64 15.12
CA ALA A 99 -17.26 14.78 15.96
C ALA A 99 -17.48 16.09 15.19
N GLY A 100 -16.83 16.26 14.04
CA GLY A 100 -16.96 17.47 13.21
C GLY A 100 -17.99 17.36 12.08
N LEU A 101 -18.41 16.16 11.69
CA LEU A 101 -19.33 15.95 10.57
C LEU A 101 -20.72 16.62 10.76
N PRO A 102 -21.36 16.60 11.94
CA PRO A 102 -22.65 17.27 12.13
C PRO A 102 -22.57 18.79 11.94
N GLU A 103 -21.44 19.41 12.20
CA GLU A 103 -21.24 20.86 12.04
C GLU A 103 -21.15 21.32 10.59
N ARG A 104 -21.11 20.39 9.65
CA ARG A 104 -21.09 20.70 8.22
C ARG A 104 -22.43 21.21 7.68
N ALA A 105 -23.49 21.20 8.50
CA ALA A 105 -24.84 21.68 8.13
C ALA A 105 -25.36 21.09 6.81
N GLY A 106 -25.16 19.79 6.62
CA GLY A 106 -25.61 19.08 5.41
C GLY A 106 -24.66 19.15 4.21
N ARG A 107 -23.55 19.90 4.28
CA ARG A 107 -22.55 19.91 3.20
C ARG A 107 -21.81 18.58 3.13
N PRO A 108 -21.81 17.88 1.96
CA PRO A 108 -21.12 16.61 1.83
C PRO A 108 -19.61 16.77 1.91
N VAL A 109 -18.91 15.69 2.29
CA VAL A 109 -17.45 15.58 2.25
C VAL A 109 -17.06 14.14 1.91
N SER A 110 -15.96 13.96 1.20
CA SER A 110 -15.42 12.63 0.93
C SER A 110 -14.15 12.40 1.75
N LEU A 111 -14.04 11.18 2.31
CA LEU A 111 -12.89 10.70 3.07
C LEU A 111 -12.06 9.79 2.17
N LEU A 112 -10.82 10.16 1.87
CA LEU A 112 -9.86 9.37 1.10
C LEU A 112 -8.98 8.55 2.05
N PHE A 113 -9.04 7.23 1.95
CA PHE A 113 -8.24 6.31 2.78
C PHE A 113 -6.92 5.98 2.10
N CYS A 114 -5.82 6.63 2.53
CA CYS A 114 -4.47 6.43 2.00
C CYS A 114 -3.68 5.38 2.80
N GLU A 115 -4.35 4.43 3.39
CA GLU A 115 -3.77 3.28 4.10
C GLU A 115 -3.51 2.10 3.13
N ASN A 116 -2.57 1.23 3.52
CA ASN A 116 -2.29 0.00 2.79
C ASN A 116 -3.12 -1.18 3.34
N LEU A 117 -4.45 -1.06 3.26
CA LEU A 117 -5.41 -2.06 3.71
C LEU A 117 -6.62 -2.06 2.76
N HIS A 118 -7.29 -3.21 2.62
CA HIS A 118 -8.52 -3.36 1.84
C HIS A 118 -9.77 -3.32 2.73
N GLY A 119 -10.90 -2.94 2.15
CA GLY A 119 -12.19 -2.90 2.85
C GLY A 119 -12.32 -1.77 3.86
N LEU A 120 -11.58 -0.69 3.66
CA LEU A 120 -11.57 0.46 4.56
C LEU A 120 -12.89 1.22 4.55
N ALA A 121 -13.59 1.29 3.42
CA ALA A 121 -14.90 1.90 3.34
C ALA A 121 -15.91 1.20 4.27
N ARG A 122 -15.88 -0.13 4.37
CA ARG A 122 -16.71 -0.89 5.30
C ARG A 122 -16.36 -0.61 6.76
N LEU A 123 -15.07 -0.67 7.11
CA LEU A 123 -14.58 -0.35 8.46
C LEU A 123 -14.97 1.08 8.86
N ALA A 124 -14.79 2.03 7.96
CA ALA A 124 -15.14 3.42 8.19
C ALA A 124 -16.64 3.61 8.40
N ARG A 125 -17.47 2.98 7.56
CA ARG A 125 -18.93 2.99 7.70
C ARG A 125 -19.37 2.48 9.07
N GLU A 126 -18.85 1.34 9.50
CA GLU A 126 -19.18 0.76 10.81
C GLU A 126 -18.74 1.66 11.96
N THR A 127 -17.54 2.24 11.88
CA THR A 127 -17.01 3.12 12.93
C THR A 127 -17.78 4.43 13.00
N LEU A 128 -18.00 5.09 11.87
CA LEU A 128 -18.75 6.35 11.80
C LEU A 128 -20.20 6.16 12.22
N SER A 129 -20.86 5.07 11.83
CA SER A 129 -22.25 4.79 12.24
C SER A 129 -22.41 4.64 13.73
N ARG A 130 -21.38 4.17 14.45
CA ARG A 130 -21.40 4.08 15.92
C ARG A 130 -21.13 5.42 16.61
N ALA A 131 -20.30 6.26 15.99
CA ALA A 131 -19.84 7.53 16.57
C ALA A 131 -20.78 8.70 16.26
N LEU A 132 -21.56 8.64 15.20
CA LEU A 132 -22.44 9.71 14.75
C LEU A 132 -23.80 9.68 15.48
N PRO A 133 -24.48 10.83 15.62
CA PRO A 133 -25.84 10.89 16.15
C PRO A 133 -26.81 10.01 15.40
N LYS A 134 -27.81 9.44 16.09
CA LYS A 134 -28.88 8.66 15.46
C LYS A 134 -29.58 9.50 14.39
N GLY A 135 -29.75 8.91 13.19
CA GLY A 135 -30.39 9.58 12.06
C GLY A 135 -29.48 10.46 11.23
N PHE A 136 -28.19 10.53 11.52
CA PHE A 136 -27.25 11.23 10.65
C PHE A 136 -27.22 10.55 9.27
N PRO A 137 -27.43 11.30 8.15
CA PRO A 137 -27.55 10.71 6.81
C PRO A 137 -26.17 10.42 6.21
N LEU A 138 -25.44 9.44 6.80
CA LEU A 138 -24.06 9.10 6.48
C LEU A 138 -23.83 8.93 4.97
N ASP A 139 -24.66 8.13 4.30
CA ASP A 139 -24.49 7.80 2.87
C ASP A 139 -24.70 8.99 1.91
N ARG A 140 -25.38 10.04 2.39
CA ARG A 140 -25.62 11.25 1.60
C ARG A 140 -24.60 12.34 1.85
N GLN A 141 -23.99 12.34 3.03
CA GLN A 141 -23.10 13.41 3.46
C GLN A 141 -21.63 13.02 3.50
N VAL A 142 -21.31 11.72 3.55
CA VAL A 142 -19.93 11.26 3.68
C VAL A 142 -19.59 10.24 2.60
N GLY A 143 -18.74 10.63 1.67
CA GLY A 143 -18.12 9.73 0.72
C GLY A 143 -17.02 8.92 1.41
N LEU A 144 -16.97 7.61 1.13
CA LEU A 144 -15.96 6.70 1.67
C LEU A 144 -15.13 6.17 0.51
N VAL A 145 -14.02 6.83 0.24
CA VAL A 145 -13.21 6.64 -0.97
C VAL A 145 -11.99 5.77 -0.65
N GLU A 146 -12.01 4.54 -1.11
CA GLU A 146 -10.83 3.69 -1.05
C GLU A 146 -9.78 4.15 -2.07
N THR A 147 -8.49 3.98 -1.74
CA THR A 147 -7.40 4.30 -2.64
C THR A 147 -6.42 3.15 -2.78
N SER A 148 -5.76 3.09 -3.93
CA SER A 148 -4.64 2.20 -4.19
C SER A 148 -3.38 3.03 -4.39
N ILE A 149 -2.42 2.91 -3.46
CA ILE A 149 -1.17 3.68 -3.46
C ILE A 149 -0.02 2.73 -3.72
N GLY A 150 0.69 2.98 -4.81
CA GLY A 150 1.87 2.22 -5.22
C GLY A 150 3.20 2.89 -4.87
N LYS A 151 3.19 4.05 -4.19
CA LYS A 151 4.41 4.77 -3.81
C LYS A 151 5.17 4.03 -2.73
N MET A 152 6.45 3.77 -3.00
CA MET A 152 7.39 3.27 -2.02
C MET A 152 8.06 4.44 -1.30
N VAL A 153 8.14 4.37 0.02
CA VAL A 153 8.76 5.40 0.85
C VAL A 153 9.95 4.81 1.56
N PRO A 154 11.16 5.35 1.31
CA PRO A 154 12.39 4.88 1.95
C PRO A 154 12.34 4.99 3.47
N LEU A 155 13.09 4.14 4.15
CA LEU A 155 13.35 4.30 5.57
C LEU A 155 14.28 5.51 5.76
N MET A 156 13.78 6.52 6.46
CA MET A 156 14.58 7.72 6.75
C MET A 156 15.49 7.48 7.97
N PRO A 157 16.81 7.77 7.89
CA PRO A 157 17.69 7.74 9.03
C PRO A 157 17.21 8.68 10.14
N GLN A 158 17.47 8.29 11.39
CA GLN A 158 17.07 9.12 12.55
C GLN A 158 17.75 10.50 12.54
N GLU A 159 18.98 10.57 12.04
CA GLU A 159 19.73 11.83 11.92
C GLU A 159 19.01 12.84 11.02
N VAL A 160 18.47 12.42 9.87
CA VAL A 160 17.70 13.28 8.97
C VAL A 160 16.49 13.84 9.71
N ARG A 161 15.76 13.00 10.44
CA ARG A 161 14.59 13.43 11.22
C ARG A 161 14.94 14.39 12.36
N ARG A 162 16.14 14.27 12.96
CA ARG A 162 16.61 15.20 14.00
C ARG A 162 17.00 16.56 13.40
N ASN A 163 17.55 16.56 12.19
CA ASN A 163 17.97 17.79 11.53
C ASN A 163 16.77 18.59 10.98
N ASP A 164 15.82 17.91 10.39
CA ASP A 164 14.54 18.51 9.95
C ASP A 164 13.36 17.52 10.16
N PRO A 165 12.47 17.78 11.14
CA PRO A 165 11.33 16.92 11.41
C PRO A 165 10.32 16.88 10.27
N LEU A 166 10.35 17.87 9.36
CA LEU A 166 9.42 17.96 8.23
C LEU A 166 9.95 17.33 6.95
N GLU A 167 11.28 17.16 6.80
CA GLU A 167 11.81 16.50 5.62
C GLU A 167 11.20 15.11 5.46
N VAL A 168 10.82 14.77 4.26
CA VAL A 168 10.30 13.45 3.92
C VAL A 168 10.91 12.95 2.62
N TRP A 169 11.21 11.66 2.57
CA TRP A 169 11.75 11.00 1.40
C TRP A 169 10.65 10.24 0.66
N GLY A 170 10.75 10.17 -0.66
CA GLY A 170 9.86 9.38 -1.51
C GLY A 170 10.51 9.10 -2.85
N GLU A 171 10.04 8.10 -3.55
CA GLU A 171 10.39 7.90 -4.96
C GLU A 171 9.66 8.90 -5.87
N ALA A 172 10.05 8.95 -7.15
CA ALA A 172 9.45 9.87 -8.13
C ALA A 172 7.96 9.56 -8.44
N TYR A 173 7.54 8.29 -8.30
CA TYR A 173 6.14 7.89 -8.50
C TYR A 173 5.19 8.72 -7.61
N ASN A 174 4.22 9.39 -8.21
CA ASN A 174 3.36 10.35 -7.51
C ASN A 174 1.89 10.25 -7.96
N SER A 175 1.26 9.08 -7.73
CA SER A 175 -0.14 8.88 -8.09
C SER A 175 -0.92 8.18 -6.99
N ILE A 176 -2.14 8.67 -6.75
CA ILE A 176 -3.18 8.04 -5.94
C ILE A 176 -4.27 7.58 -6.90
N ILE A 177 -4.57 6.28 -6.92
CA ILE A 177 -5.72 5.74 -7.63
C ILE A 177 -6.87 5.68 -6.64
N ALA A 178 -7.99 6.31 -6.94
CA ALA A 178 -9.14 6.42 -6.05
C ALA A 178 -10.41 5.85 -6.68
N ASP A 179 -11.23 5.21 -5.84
CA ASP A 179 -12.55 4.73 -6.25
C ASP A 179 -13.48 5.93 -6.51
N ARG A 180 -13.81 6.16 -7.78
CA ARG A 180 -14.71 7.25 -8.16
C ARG A 180 -16.11 7.09 -7.56
N ASN A 181 -16.56 5.86 -7.34
CA ASN A 181 -17.91 5.58 -6.83
C ASN A 181 -18.03 5.83 -5.31
N GLY A 182 -16.89 5.96 -4.61
CA GLY A 182 -16.86 6.28 -3.18
C GLY A 182 -17.11 7.75 -2.85
N PHE A 183 -17.09 8.65 -3.85
CA PHE A 183 -17.30 10.09 -3.62
C PHE A 183 -18.76 10.46 -3.45
N VAL A 184 -18.99 11.46 -2.61
CA VAL A 184 -20.29 12.12 -2.42
C VAL A 184 -20.10 13.63 -2.57
N GLY A 185 -21.03 14.29 -3.22
CA GLY A 185 -20.92 15.73 -3.54
C GLY A 185 -19.96 16.02 -4.68
N THR A 186 -19.14 17.04 -4.55
CA THR A 186 -18.17 17.42 -5.57
C THR A 186 -17.04 16.41 -5.65
N VAL A 187 -16.82 15.86 -6.83
CA VAL A 187 -15.71 14.95 -7.13
C VAL A 187 -14.53 15.81 -7.60
N PRO A 188 -13.34 15.69 -6.96
CA PRO A 188 -12.16 16.42 -7.40
C PRO A 188 -11.65 15.80 -8.72
N ASP A 189 -11.89 16.48 -9.82
CA ASP A 189 -11.46 16.06 -11.16
C ASP A 189 -10.31 16.93 -11.67
N GLY A 190 -9.52 16.42 -12.60
CA GLY A 190 -8.40 17.15 -13.22
C GLY A 190 -7.20 17.39 -12.31
N ILE A 191 -7.12 16.76 -11.14
CA ILE A 191 -5.95 16.86 -10.25
C ILE A 191 -4.86 15.93 -10.74
N ASP A 192 -3.69 16.51 -11.12
CA ASP A 192 -2.53 15.73 -11.50
C ASP A 192 -2.08 14.79 -10.35
N GLY A 193 -1.91 13.53 -10.64
CA GLY A 193 -1.60 12.49 -9.66
C GLY A 193 -2.80 11.88 -8.92
N LEU A 194 -4.04 12.38 -9.11
CA LEU A 194 -5.26 11.75 -8.61
C LEU A 194 -6.01 11.08 -9.76
N LEU A 195 -5.96 9.75 -9.80
CA LEU A 195 -6.56 8.95 -10.87
C LEU A 195 -7.88 8.33 -10.40
N LEU A 196 -9.00 8.86 -10.87
CA LEU A 196 -10.34 8.38 -10.49
C LEU A 196 -10.75 7.19 -11.37
N LYS A 197 -11.14 6.08 -10.75
CA LYS A 197 -11.49 4.85 -11.46
C LYS A 197 -12.84 4.30 -11.05
N HIS A 198 -13.69 3.98 -12.04
CA HIS A 198 -15.00 3.35 -11.80
C HIS A 198 -14.85 1.87 -11.47
N CYS A 199 -14.00 1.15 -12.19
CA CYS A 199 -13.65 -0.23 -11.88
C CYS A 199 -12.44 -0.29 -10.93
N PHE A 200 -12.59 0.29 -9.72
CA PHE A 200 -11.48 0.43 -8.77
C PHE A 200 -10.88 -0.92 -8.35
N GLN A 201 -11.70 -1.98 -8.27
CA GLN A 201 -11.22 -3.33 -7.91
C GLN A 201 -10.11 -3.83 -8.85
N ALA A 202 -10.14 -3.47 -10.13
CA ALA A 202 -9.08 -3.82 -11.07
C ALA A 202 -7.70 -3.28 -10.64
N TYR A 203 -7.67 -2.09 -10.04
CA TYR A 203 -6.44 -1.46 -9.56
C TYR A 203 -6.00 -1.96 -8.19
N VAL A 204 -6.93 -2.38 -7.35
CA VAL A 204 -6.64 -3.12 -6.11
C VAL A 204 -5.97 -4.44 -6.44
N ASP A 205 -6.55 -5.22 -7.35
CA ASP A 205 -6.03 -6.51 -7.80
C ASP A 205 -4.69 -6.34 -8.51
N ARG A 206 -4.54 -5.32 -9.36
CA ARG A 206 -3.26 -5.00 -10.02
C ARG A 206 -2.15 -4.75 -9.01
N LYS A 207 -2.43 -3.93 -7.97
CA LYS A 207 -1.46 -3.69 -6.90
C LYS A 207 -1.14 -4.97 -6.12
N LEU A 208 -2.16 -5.74 -5.76
CA LEU A 208 -2.00 -6.91 -4.92
C LEU A 208 -1.26 -8.04 -5.64
N TYR A 209 -1.65 -8.31 -6.90
CA TYR A 209 -1.19 -9.49 -7.64
C TYR A 209 -0.05 -9.22 -8.65
N ILE A 210 0.28 -7.95 -8.94
CA ILE A 210 1.50 -7.63 -9.68
C ILE A 210 2.54 -7.02 -8.74
N HIS A 211 2.26 -5.87 -8.11
CA HIS A 211 3.23 -5.17 -7.30
C HIS A 211 3.60 -5.96 -6.02
N ASN A 212 2.59 -6.24 -5.17
CA ASN A 212 2.85 -6.87 -3.88
C ASN A 212 3.30 -8.33 -4.01
N LEU A 213 2.77 -9.08 -4.97
CA LEU A 213 3.20 -10.43 -5.29
C LEU A 213 4.61 -10.44 -5.85
N GLY A 214 4.91 -9.60 -6.85
CA GLY A 214 6.25 -9.50 -7.44
C GLY A 214 7.31 -9.10 -6.42
N HIS A 215 7.00 -8.13 -5.56
CA HIS A 215 7.90 -7.70 -4.50
C HIS A 215 8.20 -8.83 -3.49
N ALA A 216 7.17 -9.59 -3.09
CA ALA A 216 7.34 -10.73 -2.20
C ALA A 216 8.11 -11.88 -2.89
N ALA A 217 7.83 -12.18 -4.16
CA ALA A 217 8.56 -13.19 -4.94
C ALA A 217 10.05 -12.82 -5.05
N CYS A 218 10.37 -11.55 -5.34
CA CYS A 218 11.75 -11.05 -5.35
C CYS A 218 12.44 -11.29 -4.00
N ALA A 219 11.76 -11.03 -2.88
CA ALA A 219 12.32 -11.27 -1.56
C ALA A 219 12.57 -12.76 -1.29
N TYR A 220 11.64 -13.66 -1.66
CA TYR A 220 11.78 -15.09 -1.38
C TYR A 220 12.84 -15.75 -2.25
N HIS A 221 12.86 -15.45 -3.55
CA HIS A 221 13.91 -15.95 -4.44
C HIS A 221 15.27 -15.32 -4.10
N GLY A 222 15.30 -14.02 -3.73
CA GLY A 222 16.49 -13.34 -3.26
C GLY A 222 17.06 -13.97 -1.99
N TYR A 223 16.20 -14.29 -1.01
CA TYR A 223 16.59 -15.01 0.20
C TYR A 223 17.24 -16.38 -0.11
N SER A 224 16.62 -17.15 -1.01
CA SER A 224 17.15 -18.47 -1.42
C SER A 224 18.54 -18.39 -2.07
N ARG A 225 18.96 -17.21 -2.51
CA ARG A 225 20.27 -16.93 -3.12
C ARG A 225 21.20 -16.12 -2.21
N GLY A 226 20.81 -15.87 -0.96
CA GLY A 226 21.62 -15.18 0.04
C GLY A 226 21.63 -13.64 -0.05
N HIS A 227 20.73 -13.03 -0.84
CA HIS A 227 20.63 -11.57 -0.88
C HIS A 227 19.95 -11.02 0.38
N THR A 228 20.40 -9.84 0.81
CA THR A 228 19.83 -9.11 1.96
C THR A 228 19.02 -7.89 1.55
N LEU A 229 19.29 -7.31 0.38
CA LEU A 229 18.58 -6.16 -0.18
C LEU A 229 17.78 -6.56 -1.42
N ILE A 230 16.61 -5.96 -1.58
CA ILE A 230 15.75 -6.19 -2.75
C ILE A 230 16.41 -5.70 -4.05
N CYS A 231 17.11 -4.56 -4.00
CA CYS A 231 17.82 -4.04 -5.16
C CYS A 231 18.93 -4.98 -5.66
N ASP A 232 19.61 -5.68 -4.76
CA ASP A 232 20.61 -6.68 -5.14
C ASP A 232 19.96 -7.96 -5.63
N ALA A 233 18.88 -8.39 -4.99
CA ALA A 233 18.09 -9.55 -5.39
C ALA A 233 17.54 -9.39 -6.81
N VAL A 234 16.92 -8.27 -7.16
CA VAL A 234 16.37 -8.06 -8.49
C VAL A 234 17.43 -7.90 -9.58
N CYS A 235 18.67 -7.54 -9.22
CA CYS A 235 19.81 -7.51 -10.14
C CYS A 235 20.41 -8.90 -10.42
N ASP A 236 20.10 -9.92 -9.60
CA ASP A 236 20.47 -11.32 -9.89
C ASP A 236 19.61 -11.85 -11.04
N PRO A 237 20.22 -12.32 -12.17
CA PRO A 237 19.46 -12.75 -13.35
C PRO A 237 18.42 -13.84 -13.06
N ALA A 238 18.70 -14.78 -12.13
CA ALA A 238 17.77 -15.85 -11.80
C ALA A 238 16.59 -15.32 -10.99
N VAL A 239 16.84 -14.46 -9.98
CA VAL A 239 15.77 -13.80 -9.19
C VAL A 239 14.93 -12.89 -10.09
N PHE A 240 15.57 -12.13 -10.99
CA PHE A 240 14.88 -11.29 -11.96
C PHE A 240 13.93 -12.10 -12.84
N ALA A 241 14.42 -13.23 -13.38
CA ALA A 241 13.62 -14.10 -14.25
C ALA A 241 12.38 -14.64 -13.53
N GLU A 242 12.52 -15.14 -12.31
CA GLU A 242 11.41 -15.66 -11.48
C GLU A 242 10.43 -14.55 -11.10
N THR A 243 10.93 -13.41 -10.64
CA THR A 243 10.10 -12.26 -10.26
C THR A 243 9.31 -11.74 -11.47
N ARG A 244 9.97 -11.60 -12.61
CA ARG A 244 9.32 -11.18 -13.86
C ARG A 244 8.27 -12.18 -14.32
N ALA A 245 8.56 -13.48 -14.25
CA ALA A 245 7.65 -14.53 -14.69
C ALA A 245 6.33 -14.51 -13.92
N VAL A 246 6.38 -14.42 -12.58
CA VAL A 246 5.16 -14.36 -11.76
C VAL A 246 4.37 -13.08 -11.98
N MET A 247 5.04 -11.93 -12.15
CA MET A 247 4.38 -10.65 -12.42
C MET A 247 3.72 -10.64 -13.80
N GLN A 248 4.38 -11.17 -14.82
CA GLN A 248 3.84 -11.26 -16.18
C GLN A 248 2.63 -12.20 -16.26
N GLU A 249 2.67 -13.33 -15.53
CA GLU A 249 1.54 -14.24 -15.50
C GLU A 249 0.32 -13.62 -14.83
N SER A 250 0.52 -12.95 -13.71
CA SER A 250 -0.54 -12.18 -13.05
C SER A 250 -1.08 -11.06 -13.94
N ALA A 251 -0.22 -10.38 -14.69
CA ALA A 251 -0.62 -9.34 -15.64
C ALA A 251 -1.50 -9.91 -16.75
N ARG A 252 -1.14 -11.07 -17.33
CA ARG A 252 -1.96 -11.75 -18.34
C ARG A 252 -3.33 -12.15 -17.79
N ALA A 253 -3.37 -12.68 -16.57
CA ALA A 253 -4.61 -13.04 -15.89
C ALA A 253 -5.49 -11.81 -15.64
N LEU A 254 -4.93 -10.70 -15.17
CA LEU A 254 -5.67 -9.45 -14.96
C LEU A 254 -6.20 -8.83 -16.25
N ALA A 255 -5.44 -8.87 -17.35
CA ALA A 255 -5.93 -8.42 -18.64
C ALA A 255 -7.16 -9.21 -19.12
N ARG A 256 -7.19 -10.54 -18.85
CA ARG A 256 -8.37 -11.38 -19.16
C ARG A 256 -9.55 -11.06 -18.23
N ARG A 257 -9.30 -10.83 -16.95
CA ARG A 257 -10.36 -10.53 -15.94
C ARG A 257 -10.98 -9.15 -16.12
N TYR A 258 -10.19 -8.16 -16.51
CA TYR A 258 -10.60 -6.76 -16.61
C TYR A 258 -10.30 -6.16 -18.00
N PRO A 259 -10.79 -6.77 -19.11
CA PRO A 259 -10.37 -6.40 -20.47
C PRO A 259 -10.79 -4.97 -20.89
N GLN A 260 -11.77 -4.38 -20.20
CA GLN A 260 -12.21 -3.00 -20.46
C GLN A 260 -11.42 -1.94 -19.65
N GLU A 261 -10.66 -2.37 -18.64
CA GLU A 261 -10.00 -1.47 -17.71
C GLU A 261 -8.47 -1.59 -17.73
N LEU A 262 -7.95 -2.79 -17.99
CA LEU A 262 -6.52 -3.11 -17.95
C LEU A 262 -6.11 -3.76 -19.26
N ASP A 263 -5.42 -2.98 -20.11
CA ASP A 263 -4.87 -3.50 -21.37
C ASP A 263 -3.49 -4.18 -21.15
N ALA A 264 -3.17 -5.12 -22.03
CA ALA A 264 -1.97 -5.93 -21.88
C ALA A 264 -0.67 -5.11 -22.03
N ALA A 265 -0.66 -4.06 -22.86
CA ALA A 265 0.52 -3.22 -23.07
C ALA A 265 0.80 -2.37 -21.83
N GLY A 266 -0.21 -1.69 -21.28
CA GLY A 266 -0.08 -0.90 -20.05
C GLY A 266 0.29 -1.76 -18.83
N LEU A 267 -0.19 -3.02 -18.78
CA LEU A 267 0.23 -3.95 -17.72
C LEU A 267 1.69 -4.40 -17.91
N ALA A 268 2.16 -4.60 -19.13
CA ALA A 268 3.57 -4.94 -19.39
C ALA A 268 4.49 -3.77 -19.02
N GLU A 269 4.13 -2.54 -19.32
CA GLU A 269 4.83 -1.32 -18.90
C GLU A 269 4.86 -1.19 -17.38
N HIS A 270 3.73 -1.46 -16.72
CA HIS A 270 3.65 -1.45 -15.26
C HIS A 270 4.56 -2.48 -14.59
N VAL A 271 4.67 -3.70 -15.16
CA VAL A 271 5.62 -4.73 -14.70
C VAL A 271 7.07 -4.24 -14.86
N ALA A 272 7.41 -3.68 -16.03
CA ALA A 272 8.75 -3.16 -16.30
C ALA A 272 9.12 -2.01 -15.35
N ASP A 273 8.19 -1.07 -15.11
CA ASP A 273 8.38 0.03 -14.16
C ASP A 273 8.63 -0.49 -12.73
N LEU A 274 7.85 -1.46 -12.26
CA LEU A 274 8.03 -2.03 -10.93
C LEU A 274 9.37 -2.75 -10.77
N LEU A 275 9.80 -3.54 -11.76
CA LEU A 275 11.09 -4.21 -11.73
C LEU A 275 12.26 -3.20 -11.66
N ARG A 276 12.17 -2.09 -12.43
CA ARG A 276 13.13 -0.98 -12.34
C ARG A 276 13.13 -0.36 -10.95
N ARG A 277 11.96 -0.10 -10.36
CA ARG A 277 11.80 0.50 -9.01
C ARG A 277 12.29 -0.42 -7.91
N PHE A 278 12.12 -1.75 -8.01
CA PHE A 278 12.71 -2.71 -7.07
C PHE A 278 14.24 -2.63 -7.07
N GLY A 279 14.87 -2.28 -8.20
CA GLY A 279 16.31 -2.01 -8.28
C GLY A 279 16.77 -0.70 -7.64
N ASN A 280 15.87 0.13 -7.14
CA ASN A 280 16.22 1.41 -6.53
C ASN A 280 16.87 1.21 -5.14
N ARG A 281 18.19 1.31 -5.09
CA ARG A 281 18.99 1.15 -3.85
C ARG A 281 18.64 2.18 -2.77
N ALA A 282 18.22 3.38 -3.16
CA ALA A 282 17.88 4.44 -2.23
C ALA A 282 16.63 4.15 -1.38
N LEU A 283 15.81 3.18 -1.76
CA LEU A 283 14.67 2.72 -0.95
C LEU A 283 15.10 1.99 0.32
N GLY A 284 16.28 1.34 0.30
CA GLY A 284 16.79 0.59 1.45
C GLY A 284 15.93 -0.64 1.82
N ASP A 285 15.15 -1.18 0.87
CA ASP A 285 14.29 -2.32 1.13
C ASP A 285 15.10 -3.59 1.36
N THR A 286 14.95 -4.18 2.56
CA THR A 286 15.57 -5.45 2.89
C THR A 286 14.69 -6.63 2.51
N VAL A 287 15.31 -7.73 2.14
CA VAL A 287 14.66 -9.02 1.89
C VAL A 287 13.83 -9.45 3.11
N PHE A 288 14.35 -9.25 4.33
CA PHE A 288 13.60 -9.49 5.56
C PHE A 288 12.33 -8.65 5.64
N ARG A 289 12.41 -7.32 5.49
CA ARG A 289 11.25 -6.43 5.61
C ARG A 289 10.15 -6.77 4.60
N VAL A 290 10.54 -7.08 3.39
CA VAL A 290 9.61 -7.39 2.30
C VAL A 290 9.06 -8.81 2.42
N GLY A 291 9.87 -9.80 2.82
CA GLY A 291 9.48 -11.21 2.90
C GLY A 291 8.70 -11.60 4.16
N ARG A 292 8.93 -10.92 5.30
CA ARG A 292 8.30 -11.26 6.58
C ARG A 292 6.77 -11.22 6.54
N ASP A 293 6.13 -11.81 7.56
CA ASP A 293 4.69 -11.94 7.74
C ASP A 293 4.09 -12.99 6.80
N LEU A 294 4.70 -14.18 6.83
CA LEU A 294 4.28 -15.37 6.08
C LEU A 294 2.81 -15.74 6.32
N PRO A 295 2.30 -15.73 7.57
CA PRO A 295 0.91 -16.08 7.82
C PRO A 295 -0.05 -15.19 7.01
N ARG A 296 0.15 -13.88 7.01
CA ARG A 296 -0.69 -12.98 6.23
C ARG A 296 -0.52 -13.18 4.73
N LYS A 297 0.72 -13.27 4.23
CA LYS A 297 1.00 -13.37 2.79
C LYS A 297 0.55 -14.69 2.15
N LEU A 298 0.45 -15.75 2.95
CA LEU A 298 -0.08 -17.05 2.55
C LEU A 298 -1.57 -17.23 2.92
N ALA A 299 -2.24 -16.20 3.41
CA ALA A 299 -3.69 -16.23 3.62
C ALA A 299 -4.45 -16.27 2.27
N PRO A 300 -5.67 -16.85 2.21
CA PRO A 300 -6.40 -17.07 0.95
C PRO A 300 -6.61 -15.83 0.09
N GLY A 301 -6.82 -14.67 0.70
CA GLY A 301 -7.08 -13.40 0.01
C GLY A 301 -5.85 -12.50 -0.19
N ASP A 302 -4.67 -12.90 0.29
CA ASP A 302 -3.45 -12.08 0.15
C ASP A 302 -2.66 -12.50 -1.12
N ARG A 303 -1.55 -11.81 -1.39
CA ARG A 303 -0.80 -11.77 -2.64
C ARG A 303 -0.38 -13.13 -3.23
N LEU A 304 0.03 -14.09 -2.41
CA LEU A 304 0.51 -15.38 -2.91
C LEU A 304 -0.66 -16.29 -3.31
N ILE A 305 -1.55 -16.57 -2.38
CA ILE A 305 -2.68 -17.47 -2.63
C ILE A 305 -3.75 -16.79 -3.49
N GLY A 306 -4.03 -15.50 -3.26
CA GLY A 306 -4.94 -14.75 -4.13
C GLY A 306 -4.42 -14.63 -5.56
N GLY A 307 -3.10 -14.44 -5.74
CA GLY A 307 -2.45 -14.48 -7.05
C GLY A 307 -2.54 -15.85 -7.73
N LEU A 308 -2.33 -16.93 -6.98
CA LEU A 308 -2.56 -18.29 -7.47
C LEU A 308 -4.02 -18.47 -7.93
N ARG A 309 -5.00 -18.06 -7.11
CA ARG A 309 -6.43 -18.14 -7.44
C ARG A 309 -6.80 -17.30 -8.66
N LEU A 310 -6.21 -16.12 -8.81
CA LEU A 310 -6.38 -15.29 -10.00
C LEU A 310 -5.90 -16.02 -11.26
N VAL A 311 -4.66 -16.53 -11.24
CA VAL A 311 -4.07 -17.22 -12.40
C VAL A 311 -4.84 -18.49 -12.74
N GLN A 312 -5.26 -19.25 -11.73
CA GLN A 312 -6.04 -20.48 -11.90
C GLN A 312 -7.42 -20.19 -12.52
N ALA A 313 -8.14 -19.19 -12.02
CA ALA A 313 -9.46 -18.82 -12.54
C ALA A 313 -9.40 -18.34 -13.99
N GLU A 314 -8.32 -17.69 -14.38
CA GLU A 314 -8.09 -17.20 -15.74
C GLU A 314 -7.30 -18.22 -16.62
N GLN A 315 -7.23 -19.48 -16.20
CA GLN A 315 -6.58 -20.58 -16.93
C GLN A 315 -5.13 -20.28 -17.39
N GLY A 316 -4.39 -19.58 -16.53
CA GLY A 316 -3.01 -19.22 -16.77
C GLY A 316 -2.01 -20.30 -16.30
N ASN A 317 -0.72 -20.04 -16.51
CA ASN A 317 0.36 -20.92 -16.07
C ASN A 317 0.60 -20.76 -14.55
N LEU A 318 0.33 -21.82 -13.78
CA LEU A 318 0.48 -21.81 -12.31
C LEU A 318 1.94 -21.88 -11.85
N ALA A 319 2.87 -22.41 -12.67
CA ALA A 319 4.22 -22.70 -12.25
C ALA A 319 4.97 -21.49 -11.63
N PRO A 320 4.93 -20.26 -12.19
CA PRO A 320 5.66 -19.13 -11.61
C PRO A 320 5.16 -18.76 -10.20
N VAL A 321 3.86 -18.73 -9.97
CA VAL A 321 3.30 -18.40 -8.64
C VAL A 321 3.54 -19.54 -7.64
N CYS A 322 3.47 -20.79 -8.08
CA CYS A 322 3.78 -21.96 -7.24
C CYS A 322 5.24 -21.95 -6.80
N ARG A 323 6.20 -21.59 -7.68
CA ARG A 323 7.62 -21.43 -7.29
C ARG A 323 7.81 -20.30 -6.26
N ALA A 324 7.10 -19.19 -6.40
CA ALA A 324 7.13 -18.12 -5.41
C ALA A 324 6.58 -18.59 -4.04
N ILE A 325 5.50 -19.39 -4.02
CA ILE A 325 4.95 -20.00 -2.80
C ILE A 325 5.94 -20.98 -2.20
N ALA A 326 6.54 -21.86 -3.00
CA ALA A 326 7.55 -22.81 -2.53
C ALA A 326 8.78 -22.10 -1.92
N ALA A 327 9.22 -21.00 -2.51
CA ALA A 327 10.29 -20.16 -1.96
C ALA A 327 9.87 -19.48 -0.65
N ALA A 328 8.61 -19.03 -0.54
CA ALA A 328 8.05 -18.44 0.68
C ALA A 328 8.03 -19.45 1.84
N LEU A 329 7.68 -20.70 1.59
CA LEU A 329 7.67 -21.75 2.63
C LEU A 329 9.08 -22.03 3.20
N ARG A 330 10.15 -21.73 2.46
CA ARG A 330 11.56 -21.86 2.89
C ARG A 330 12.12 -20.58 3.52
N PHE A 331 11.38 -19.49 3.51
CA PHE A 331 11.85 -18.20 3.99
C PHE A 331 12.05 -18.18 5.50
N ALA A 332 13.24 -17.74 5.95
CA ALA A 332 13.63 -17.72 7.36
C ALA A 332 14.56 -16.53 7.68
N ALA A 333 14.41 -15.42 6.96
CA ALA A 333 15.25 -14.23 7.19
C ALA A 333 15.02 -13.63 8.58
N ALA A 334 16.06 -12.95 9.06
CA ALA A 334 16.04 -12.13 10.26
C ALA A 334 16.39 -10.67 9.90
N ASP A 335 16.13 -9.76 10.82
CA ASP A 335 16.52 -8.35 10.67
C ASP A 335 18.04 -8.15 10.85
N GLU A 336 18.50 -6.90 10.76
CA GLU A 336 19.91 -6.54 10.89
C GLU A 336 20.51 -6.88 12.28
N ALA A 337 19.65 -7.02 13.30
CA ALA A 337 20.05 -7.47 14.65
C ALA A 337 19.95 -9.00 14.83
N GLY A 338 19.67 -9.75 13.75
CA GLY A 338 19.52 -11.20 13.78
C GLY A 338 18.19 -11.66 14.39
N GLN A 339 17.20 -10.76 14.54
CA GLN A 339 15.92 -11.10 15.13
C GLN A 339 14.90 -11.51 14.05
N PRO A 340 14.35 -12.72 14.11
CA PRO A 340 13.30 -13.15 13.21
C PRO A 340 11.96 -12.47 13.57
N PHE A 341 11.06 -12.35 12.60
CA PHE A 341 9.71 -11.86 12.86
C PHE A 341 8.89 -12.92 13.62
N ALA A 342 8.40 -12.58 14.82
CA ALA A 342 7.77 -13.54 15.71
C ALA A 342 6.61 -14.36 15.09
N PRO A 343 5.68 -13.77 14.29
CA PRO A 343 4.66 -14.55 13.59
C PRO A 343 5.24 -15.59 12.61
N ASP A 344 6.37 -15.30 11.97
CA ASP A 344 7.01 -16.23 11.03
C ASP A 344 7.68 -17.40 11.78
N VAL A 345 8.22 -17.14 12.97
CA VAL A 345 8.76 -18.22 13.82
C VAL A 345 7.67 -19.23 14.17
N ALA A 346 6.51 -18.74 14.64
CA ALA A 346 5.38 -19.59 14.97
C ALA A 346 4.85 -20.37 13.74
N PHE A 347 4.74 -19.69 12.61
CA PHE A 347 4.29 -20.27 11.34
C PHE A 347 5.23 -21.38 10.86
N ARG A 348 6.54 -21.15 10.91
CA ARG A 348 7.57 -22.13 10.53
C ARG A 348 7.61 -23.33 11.48
N ALA A 349 7.43 -23.13 12.78
CA ALA A 349 7.32 -24.22 13.74
C ALA A 349 6.13 -25.13 13.38
N ARG A 350 4.99 -24.52 13.06
CA ARG A 350 3.81 -25.23 12.58
C ARG A 350 4.07 -25.98 11.27
N LEU A 351 4.74 -25.32 10.31
CA LEU A 351 5.12 -25.92 9.03
C LEU A 351 6.03 -27.15 9.21
N ALA A 352 6.99 -27.08 10.14
CA ALA A 352 7.87 -28.19 10.46
C ALA A 352 7.14 -29.37 11.15
N GLN A 353 6.13 -29.07 11.97
CA GLN A 353 5.37 -30.06 12.72
C GLN A 353 4.29 -30.76 11.87
N GLU A 354 3.53 -29.99 11.10
CA GLU A 354 2.34 -30.45 10.37
C GLU A 354 2.64 -30.79 8.90
N GLY A 355 3.72 -30.27 8.34
CA GLY A 355 4.08 -30.36 6.93
C GLY A 355 3.39 -29.33 6.02
N ALA A 356 3.99 -29.07 4.86
CA ALA A 356 3.53 -28.04 3.92
C ALA A 356 2.11 -28.28 3.41
N ALA A 357 1.76 -29.52 3.05
CA ALA A 357 0.45 -29.86 2.53
C ALA A 357 -0.68 -29.55 3.53
N VAL A 358 -0.48 -29.85 4.82
CA VAL A 358 -1.48 -29.57 5.88
C VAL A 358 -1.60 -28.08 6.10
N VAL A 359 -0.47 -27.35 6.18
CA VAL A 359 -0.48 -25.89 6.40
C VAL A 359 -1.15 -25.17 5.21
N LEU A 360 -0.82 -25.55 3.98
CA LEU A 360 -1.44 -24.96 2.79
C LEU A 360 -2.95 -25.24 2.72
N ARG A 361 -3.39 -26.42 3.14
CA ARG A 361 -4.82 -26.74 3.21
C ARG A 361 -5.52 -25.92 4.29
N VAL A 362 -5.03 -25.94 5.53
CA VAL A 362 -5.74 -25.39 6.69
C VAL A 362 -5.60 -23.87 6.76
N HIS A 363 -4.41 -23.35 6.48
CA HIS A 363 -4.13 -21.91 6.57
C HIS A 363 -4.43 -21.16 5.27
N SER A 364 -4.03 -21.72 4.14
CA SER A 364 -4.14 -21.08 2.82
C SER A 364 -5.43 -21.45 2.08
N GLY A 365 -6.17 -22.45 2.55
CA GLY A 365 -7.43 -22.89 1.94
C GLY A 365 -7.23 -23.58 0.60
N LEU A 366 -6.08 -24.25 0.37
CA LEU A 366 -5.86 -25.04 -0.84
C LEU A 366 -6.50 -26.42 -0.68
N ASP A 367 -7.40 -26.77 -1.60
CA ASP A 367 -8.10 -28.05 -1.60
C ASP A 367 -7.29 -29.11 -2.33
N PRO A 368 -7.06 -30.31 -1.74
CA PRO A 368 -6.25 -31.36 -2.35
C PRO A 368 -6.76 -31.88 -3.70
N VAL A 369 -8.06 -31.75 -3.98
CA VAL A 369 -8.67 -32.19 -5.25
C VAL A 369 -8.67 -31.05 -6.25
N HIS A 370 -9.22 -29.91 -5.87
CA HIS A 370 -9.31 -28.74 -6.74
C HIS A 370 -7.95 -28.15 -7.11
N ASP A 371 -7.00 -28.15 -6.17
CA ASP A 371 -5.69 -27.52 -6.29
C ASP A 371 -4.56 -28.55 -6.47
N ALA A 372 -4.88 -29.77 -6.89
CA ALA A 372 -3.92 -30.87 -7.01
C ALA A 372 -2.71 -30.52 -7.89
N GLU A 373 -2.89 -29.78 -8.97
CA GLU A 373 -1.81 -29.30 -9.84
C GLU A 373 -0.92 -28.30 -9.11
N ALA A 374 -1.52 -27.27 -8.48
CA ALA A 374 -0.80 -26.26 -7.73
C ALA A 374 0.00 -26.86 -6.58
N LEU A 375 -0.59 -27.77 -5.82
CA LEU A 375 0.08 -28.48 -4.71
C LEU A 375 1.29 -29.27 -5.20
N ARG A 376 1.16 -30.03 -6.29
CA ARG A 376 2.29 -30.76 -6.90
C ARG A 376 3.41 -29.82 -7.34
N LEU A 377 3.07 -28.69 -7.99
CA LEU A 377 4.04 -27.70 -8.40
C LEU A 377 4.76 -27.04 -7.22
N ILE A 378 4.05 -26.76 -6.12
CA ILE A 378 4.65 -26.20 -4.89
C ILE A 378 5.60 -27.21 -4.24
N GLU A 379 5.20 -28.50 -4.15
CA GLU A 379 6.00 -29.56 -3.56
C GLU A 379 7.28 -29.87 -4.37
N SER A 380 7.19 -29.86 -5.69
CA SER A 380 8.36 -30.05 -6.57
C SER A 380 9.33 -28.86 -6.57
N GLY A 381 8.96 -27.74 -5.96
CA GLY A 381 9.73 -26.50 -6.00
C GLY A 381 9.52 -25.69 -7.28
N GLY A 382 8.54 -26.11 -8.09
CA GLY A 382 8.15 -25.55 -9.36
C GLY A 382 8.83 -26.20 -10.54
#